data_07324223b52e4e720a6cc6adbee0be60
#
_entry.id   07324223b52e4e720a6cc6adbee0be60
#
_cell.length_a   1.000
_cell.length_b   1.000
_cell.length_c   1.000
_cell.angle_alpha   90.00
_cell.angle_beta   90.00
_cell.angle_gamma   90.00
#
_symmetry.space_group_name_H-M   'P 1'
#
loop_
_entity.id
_entity.type
_entity.pdbx_description
1 polymer ?
#
loop_
_entity_poly.entity_id
_entity_poly.type
_entity_poly.pdbx_seq_one_letter_code
_entity_poly.pdbx_strand_id
1 'polypeptide(L)'
;MARQRKGSSVSAAWQWSRTAETQAALLAAAREVFTAHGFTESSIADIVDRAGSSVGSLYHHFGGKSELFIALWQQHQAAHEEAASKAVAEARSQGVTDPCELFDAGARAFMNGSWERRDLAMLFASGDVPPGWEVMRRRRGREWIGQNDSLLRLTDRPEDRVYAAILTSLIGEGAYEVAAAPSRREADKIIDAVCEYARRLMCGGPWHPGPEPLPPQEPSESA
;
A
#
# COMPACT_ATOMS: atom_id res chain seq x y z
N MET A 1 -18.78 41.92 -31.41
CA MET A 1 -19.21 40.54 -31.65
C MET A 1 -18.12 39.59 -31.17
N ALA A 2 -18.25 39.07 -29.97
CA ALA A 2 -17.29 38.13 -29.37
C ALA A 2 -17.89 36.72 -29.43
N ARG A 3 -17.31 35.87 -30.26
CA ARG A 3 -17.70 34.46 -30.43
C ARG A 3 -16.98 33.64 -29.38
N GLN A 4 -17.69 33.18 -28.35
CA GLN A 4 -17.24 32.34 -27.26
C GLN A 4 -16.69 31.00 -27.78
N ARG A 5 -15.41 30.70 -27.43
CA ARG A 5 -14.80 29.37 -27.57
C ARG A 5 -15.27 28.48 -26.40
N LYS A 6 -16.33 27.71 -26.60
CA LYS A 6 -16.86 26.71 -25.64
C LYS A 6 -16.59 25.26 -26.08
N GLY A 7 -15.54 25.00 -26.87
CA GLY A 7 -15.28 23.68 -27.45
C GLY A 7 -14.14 22.86 -26.85
N SER A 8 -13.27 23.46 -26.02
CA SER A 8 -12.01 22.79 -25.64
C SER A 8 -12.05 21.98 -24.32
N SER A 9 -12.99 22.27 -23.42
CA SER A 9 -13.05 21.57 -22.12
C SER A 9 -13.74 20.20 -22.18
N VAL A 10 -14.73 20.03 -23.05
CA VAL A 10 -15.47 18.77 -23.20
C VAL A 10 -14.62 17.71 -23.91
N SER A 11 -13.81 18.09 -24.91
CA SER A 11 -12.93 17.14 -25.61
C SER A 11 -11.77 16.66 -24.72
N ALA A 12 -11.22 17.54 -23.87
CA ALA A 12 -10.19 17.18 -22.91
C ALA A 12 -10.73 16.20 -21.85
N ALA A 13 -11.89 16.46 -21.26
CA ALA A 13 -12.51 15.55 -20.28
C ALA A 13 -12.81 14.17 -20.89
N TRP A 14 -13.25 14.10 -22.14
CA TRP A 14 -13.48 12.85 -22.88
C TRP A 14 -12.17 12.08 -23.14
N GLN A 15 -11.10 12.77 -23.52
CA GLN A 15 -9.80 12.13 -23.71
C GLN A 15 -9.24 11.59 -22.38
N TRP A 16 -9.36 12.33 -21.28
CA TRP A 16 -8.95 11.88 -19.95
C TRP A 16 -9.72 10.64 -19.48
N SER A 17 -11.04 10.60 -19.69
CA SER A 17 -11.87 9.44 -19.37
C SER A 17 -11.43 8.20 -20.14
N ARG A 18 -11.25 8.29 -21.46
CA ARG A 18 -10.81 7.16 -22.30
C ARG A 18 -9.41 6.68 -21.97
N THR A 19 -8.50 7.58 -21.59
CA THR A 19 -7.15 7.22 -21.16
C THR A 19 -7.19 6.43 -19.83
N ALA A 20 -7.97 6.91 -18.86
CA ALA A 20 -8.15 6.23 -17.59
C ALA A 20 -8.83 4.85 -17.74
N GLU A 21 -9.86 4.75 -18.60
CA GLU A 21 -10.54 3.49 -18.92
C GLU A 21 -9.57 2.48 -19.56
N THR A 22 -8.75 2.92 -20.51
CA THR A 22 -7.75 2.05 -21.16
C THR A 22 -6.69 1.58 -20.18
N GLN A 23 -6.18 2.47 -19.31
CA GLN A 23 -5.22 2.10 -18.27
C GLN A 23 -5.83 1.09 -17.27
N ALA A 24 -7.07 1.31 -16.84
CA ALA A 24 -7.77 0.39 -15.94
C ALA A 24 -7.97 -1.00 -16.58
N ALA A 25 -8.37 -1.04 -17.87
CA ALA A 25 -8.54 -2.30 -18.60
C ALA A 25 -7.21 -3.06 -18.75
N LEU A 26 -6.10 -2.36 -19.06
CA LEU A 26 -4.77 -2.98 -19.15
C LEU A 26 -4.29 -3.49 -17.80
N LEU A 27 -4.51 -2.76 -16.70
CA LEU A 27 -4.15 -3.22 -15.35
C LEU A 27 -5.00 -4.43 -14.90
N ALA A 28 -6.30 -4.44 -15.20
CA ALA A 28 -7.18 -5.56 -14.91
C ALA A 28 -6.74 -6.83 -15.67
N ALA A 29 -6.47 -6.71 -16.97
CA ALA A 29 -5.95 -7.80 -17.78
C ALA A 29 -4.58 -8.30 -17.31
N ALA A 30 -3.69 -7.38 -16.96
CA ALA A 30 -2.37 -7.69 -16.40
C ALA A 30 -2.48 -8.49 -15.10
N ARG A 31 -3.40 -8.09 -14.19
CA ARG A 31 -3.67 -8.86 -12.97
C ARG A 31 -4.03 -10.30 -13.31
N GLU A 32 -4.98 -10.52 -14.20
CA GLU A 32 -5.43 -11.86 -14.56
C GLU A 32 -4.31 -12.71 -15.21
N VAL A 33 -3.54 -12.11 -16.13
CA VAL A 33 -2.46 -12.82 -16.83
C VAL A 33 -1.29 -13.11 -15.87
N PHE A 34 -0.83 -12.12 -15.10
CA PHE A 34 0.28 -12.32 -14.17
C PHE A 34 -0.07 -13.28 -13.02
N THR A 35 -1.28 -13.25 -12.50
CA THR A 35 -1.68 -14.19 -11.43
C THR A 35 -1.85 -15.61 -11.92
N ALA A 36 -2.16 -15.80 -13.21
CA ALA A 36 -2.30 -17.12 -13.81
C ALA A 36 -0.96 -17.75 -14.24
N HIS A 37 -0.02 -16.93 -14.75
CA HIS A 37 1.20 -17.42 -15.42
C HIS A 37 2.51 -16.92 -14.79
N GLY A 38 2.46 -16.04 -13.80
CA GLY A 38 3.64 -15.36 -13.28
C GLY A 38 4.11 -14.22 -14.19
N PHE A 39 5.20 -13.55 -13.79
CA PHE A 39 5.79 -12.46 -14.58
C PHE A 39 6.54 -12.99 -15.81
N THR A 40 7.40 -13.99 -15.63
CA THR A 40 8.30 -14.48 -16.69
C THR A 40 7.54 -15.04 -17.88
N GLU A 41 6.58 -15.95 -17.64
CA GLU A 41 5.84 -16.65 -18.69
C GLU A 41 4.71 -15.82 -19.32
N SER A 42 4.34 -14.68 -18.73
CA SER A 42 3.32 -13.80 -19.29
C SER A 42 3.84 -13.01 -20.48
N SER A 43 3.00 -12.82 -21.51
CA SER A 43 3.31 -12.02 -22.68
C SER A 43 2.49 -10.71 -22.75
N ILE A 44 3.05 -9.69 -23.41
CA ILE A 44 2.31 -8.45 -23.71
C ILE A 44 1.13 -8.75 -24.63
N ALA A 45 1.26 -9.72 -25.54
CA ALA A 45 0.20 -10.10 -26.46
C ALA A 45 -1.04 -10.62 -25.73
N ASP A 46 -0.86 -11.51 -24.74
CA ASP A 46 -1.95 -12.05 -23.92
C ASP A 46 -2.67 -10.95 -23.12
N ILE A 47 -1.89 -9.98 -22.60
CA ILE A 47 -2.45 -8.88 -21.81
C ILE A 47 -3.29 -7.94 -22.70
N VAL A 48 -2.78 -7.53 -23.87
CA VAL A 48 -3.52 -6.58 -24.73
C VAL A 48 -4.73 -7.23 -25.40
N ASP A 49 -4.65 -8.52 -25.73
CA ASP A 49 -5.78 -9.27 -26.25
C ASP A 49 -6.90 -9.35 -25.23
N ARG A 50 -6.58 -9.68 -23.98
CA ARG A 50 -7.54 -9.72 -22.88
C ARG A 50 -8.12 -8.35 -22.53
N ALA A 51 -7.32 -7.28 -22.64
CA ALA A 51 -7.76 -5.91 -22.37
C ALA A 51 -8.59 -5.30 -23.52
N GLY A 52 -8.71 -5.97 -24.66
CA GLY A 52 -9.28 -5.40 -25.88
C GLY A 52 -8.52 -4.14 -26.35
N SER A 53 -7.19 -4.14 -26.16
CA SER A 53 -6.31 -3.00 -26.42
C SER A 53 -5.26 -3.36 -27.49
N SER A 54 -4.21 -2.54 -27.64
CA SER A 54 -3.12 -2.78 -28.57
C SER A 54 -1.77 -2.72 -27.88
N VAL A 55 -0.78 -3.39 -28.48
CA VAL A 55 0.63 -3.32 -28.04
C VAL A 55 1.13 -1.88 -27.98
N GLY A 56 0.81 -1.06 -28.98
CA GLY A 56 1.16 0.36 -29.01
C GLY A 56 0.54 1.15 -27.85
N SER A 57 -0.71 0.83 -27.50
CA SER A 57 -1.40 1.45 -26.35
C SER A 57 -0.71 1.08 -25.03
N LEU A 58 -0.35 -0.19 -24.83
CA LEU A 58 0.36 -0.63 -23.62
C LEU A 58 1.70 0.10 -23.46
N TYR A 59 2.52 0.15 -24.52
CA TYR A 59 3.79 0.87 -24.47
C TYR A 59 3.61 2.36 -24.25
N HIS A 60 2.57 2.97 -24.84
CA HIS A 60 2.27 4.38 -24.62
C HIS A 60 1.90 4.69 -23.15
N HIS A 61 1.12 3.83 -22.52
CA HIS A 61 0.61 4.07 -21.16
C HIS A 61 1.57 3.64 -20.06
N PHE A 62 2.32 2.57 -20.28
CA PHE A 62 3.13 1.94 -19.22
C PHE A 62 4.62 1.83 -19.56
N GLY A 63 4.99 1.78 -20.83
CA GLY A 63 6.39 1.62 -21.23
C GLY A 63 6.80 0.18 -21.52
N GLY A 64 6.12 -0.81 -20.94
CA GLY A 64 6.40 -2.23 -21.16
C GLY A 64 5.84 -3.16 -20.09
N LYS A 65 6.22 -4.44 -20.17
CA LYS A 65 5.73 -5.49 -19.23
C LYS A 65 6.18 -5.24 -17.79
N SER A 66 7.44 -4.83 -17.60
CA SER A 66 7.99 -4.56 -16.28
C SER A 66 7.31 -3.36 -15.61
N GLU A 67 7.13 -2.27 -16.36
CA GLU A 67 6.48 -1.06 -15.88
C GLU A 67 5.00 -1.29 -15.58
N LEU A 68 4.32 -2.12 -16.37
CA LEU A 68 2.95 -2.52 -16.12
C LEU A 68 2.83 -3.37 -14.83
N PHE A 69 3.77 -4.31 -14.60
CA PHE A 69 3.83 -5.09 -13.36
C PHE A 69 4.06 -4.17 -12.15
N ILE A 70 4.97 -3.21 -12.28
CA ILE A 70 5.24 -2.21 -11.24
C ILE A 70 4.01 -1.35 -10.98
N ALA A 71 3.30 -0.90 -12.01
CA ALA A 71 2.08 -0.12 -11.88
C ALA A 71 0.96 -0.91 -11.16
N LEU A 72 0.83 -2.20 -11.45
CA LEU A 72 -0.10 -3.10 -10.76
C LEU A 72 0.24 -3.23 -9.27
N TRP A 73 1.53 -3.36 -8.95
CA TRP A 73 1.98 -3.39 -7.57
C TRP A 73 1.75 -2.05 -6.84
N GLN A 74 2.02 -0.93 -7.51
CA GLN A 74 1.76 0.39 -6.93
C GLN A 74 0.27 0.59 -6.62
N GLN A 75 -0.62 0.13 -7.50
CA GLN A 75 -2.06 0.14 -7.26
C GLN A 75 -2.43 -0.75 -6.06
N HIS A 76 -1.82 -1.92 -5.93
CA HIS A 76 -2.02 -2.82 -4.79
C HIS A 76 -1.58 -2.15 -3.47
N GLN A 77 -0.39 -1.53 -3.45
CA GLN A 77 0.12 -0.83 -2.28
C GLN A 77 -0.76 0.38 -1.90
N ALA A 78 -1.16 1.19 -2.87
CA ALA A 78 -2.04 2.34 -2.64
C ALA A 78 -3.37 1.91 -1.99
N ALA A 79 -3.95 0.79 -2.41
CA ALA A 79 -5.18 0.27 -1.81
C ALA A 79 -4.99 -0.20 -0.35
N HIS A 80 -3.82 -0.74 0.00
CA HIS A 80 -3.48 -1.08 1.39
C HIS A 80 -3.30 0.18 2.26
N GLU A 81 -2.59 1.17 1.74
CA GLU A 81 -2.35 2.44 2.43
C GLU A 81 -3.65 3.22 2.66
N GLU A 82 -4.54 3.22 1.68
CA GLU A 82 -5.87 3.83 1.80
C GLU A 82 -6.70 3.13 2.88
N ALA A 83 -6.73 1.80 2.88
CA ALA A 83 -7.45 1.03 3.89
C ALA A 83 -6.91 1.29 5.30
N ALA A 84 -5.58 1.29 5.47
CA ALA A 84 -4.94 1.57 6.75
C ALA A 84 -5.21 3.01 7.22
N SER A 85 -5.06 4.00 6.34
CA SER A 85 -5.32 5.41 6.66
C SER A 85 -6.77 5.66 7.06
N LYS A 86 -7.71 5.02 6.36
CA LYS A 86 -9.15 5.08 6.69
C LYS A 86 -9.43 4.50 8.07
N ALA A 87 -8.87 3.33 8.39
CA ALA A 87 -9.04 2.69 9.68
C ALA A 87 -8.49 3.55 10.84
N VAL A 88 -7.31 4.15 10.65
CA VAL A 88 -6.72 5.08 11.62
C VAL A 88 -7.58 6.33 11.80
N ALA A 89 -8.09 6.92 10.71
CA ALA A 89 -8.96 8.09 10.76
C ALA A 89 -10.28 7.78 11.49
N GLU A 90 -10.85 6.60 11.25
CA GLU A 90 -12.07 6.14 11.92
C GLU A 90 -11.83 5.94 13.43
N ALA A 91 -10.76 5.27 13.83
CA ALA A 91 -10.38 5.10 15.24
C ALA A 91 -10.20 6.45 15.94
N ARG A 92 -9.54 7.42 15.30
CA ARG A 92 -9.42 8.80 15.83
C ARG A 92 -10.77 9.49 15.98
N SER A 93 -11.68 9.32 15.05
CA SER A 93 -13.03 9.90 15.13
C SER A 93 -13.86 9.31 16.30
N GLN A 94 -13.52 8.10 16.73
CA GLN A 94 -14.10 7.41 17.90
C GLN A 94 -13.40 7.79 19.21
N GLY A 95 -12.42 8.70 19.17
CA GLY A 95 -11.71 9.18 20.35
C GLY A 95 -10.45 8.41 20.71
N VAL A 96 -10.00 7.46 19.87
CA VAL A 96 -8.74 6.74 20.10
C VAL A 96 -7.57 7.69 19.90
N THR A 97 -6.72 7.84 20.93
CA THR A 97 -5.53 8.69 20.92
C THR A 97 -4.23 7.92 21.20
N ASP A 98 -4.33 6.69 21.67
CA ASP A 98 -3.18 5.82 21.92
C ASP A 98 -2.52 5.40 20.60
N PRO A 99 -1.22 5.72 20.41
CA PRO A 99 -0.49 5.33 19.21
C PRO A 99 -0.49 3.83 18.92
N CYS A 100 -0.48 2.99 19.98
CA CYS A 100 -0.50 1.53 19.82
C CYS A 100 -1.83 1.05 19.26
N GLU A 101 -2.95 1.60 19.74
CA GLU A 101 -4.29 1.27 19.24
C GLU A 101 -4.50 1.79 17.80
N LEU A 102 -4.01 2.98 17.50
CA LEU A 102 -4.06 3.54 16.15
C LEU A 102 -3.23 2.71 15.17
N PHE A 103 -2.04 2.27 15.58
CA PHE A 103 -1.20 1.39 14.77
C PHE A 103 -1.88 0.03 14.55
N ASP A 104 -2.47 -0.57 15.59
CA ASP A 104 -3.23 -1.83 15.49
C ASP A 104 -4.36 -1.72 14.47
N ALA A 105 -5.15 -0.64 14.52
CA ALA A 105 -6.23 -0.40 13.57
C ALA A 105 -5.73 -0.35 12.12
N GLY A 106 -4.64 0.37 11.85
CA GLY A 106 -4.02 0.46 10.53
C GLY A 106 -3.43 -0.87 10.05
N ALA A 107 -2.70 -1.58 10.93
CA ALA A 107 -2.08 -2.86 10.64
C ALA A 107 -3.12 -3.94 10.30
N ARG A 108 -4.21 -4.01 11.06
CA ARG A 108 -5.34 -4.91 10.79
C ARG A 108 -5.97 -4.64 9.44
N ALA A 109 -6.24 -3.38 9.12
CA ALA A 109 -6.81 -3.00 7.83
C ALA A 109 -5.87 -3.35 6.66
N PHE A 110 -4.57 -3.11 6.80
CA PHE A 110 -3.55 -3.50 5.83
C PHE A 110 -3.56 -5.02 5.58
N MET A 111 -3.48 -5.84 6.64
CA MET A 111 -3.45 -7.29 6.53
C MET A 111 -4.78 -7.88 6.02
N ASN A 112 -5.93 -7.29 6.38
CA ASN A 112 -7.20 -7.67 5.79
C ASN A 112 -7.24 -7.42 4.28
N GLY A 113 -6.68 -6.32 3.81
CA GLY A 113 -6.51 -6.05 2.38
C GLY A 113 -5.64 -7.09 1.68
N SER A 114 -4.65 -7.68 2.36
CA SER A 114 -3.85 -8.77 1.81
C SER A 114 -4.66 -10.07 1.64
N TRP A 115 -5.56 -10.37 2.56
CA TRP A 115 -6.50 -11.47 2.39
C TRP A 115 -7.45 -11.26 1.21
N GLU A 116 -8.02 -10.07 1.08
CA GLU A 116 -8.97 -9.74 0.01
C GLU A 116 -8.33 -9.75 -1.39
N ARG A 117 -7.04 -9.44 -1.46
CA ARG A 117 -6.23 -9.38 -2.69
C ARG A 117 -5.09 -10.40 -2.67
N ARG A 118 -5.36 -11.58 -2.10
CA ARG A 118 -4.36 -12.61 -1.90
C ARG A 118 -3.69 -13.10 -3.18
N ASP A 119 -4.39 -13.07 -4.29
CA ASP A 119 -3.84 -13.37 -5.62
C ASP A 119 -2.67 -12.43 -5.97
N LEU A 120 -2.83 -11.14 -5.75
CA LEU A 120 -1.76 -10.15 -5.96
C LEU A 120 -0.66 -10.23 -4.89
N ALA A 121 -1.02 -10.41 -3.62
CA ALA A 121 -0.05 -10.55 -2.55
C ALA A 121 0.88 -11.75 -2.82
N MET A 122 0.33 -12.88 -3.23
CA MET A 122 1.11 -14.08 -3.59
C MET A 122 1.94 -13.88 -4.86
N LEU A 123 1.42 -13.20 -5.88
CA LEU A 123 2.16 -12.85 -7.09
C LEU A 123 3.43 -12.05 -6.76
N PHE A 124 3.29 -10.99 -5.96
CA PHE A 124 4.40 -10.09 -5.63
C PHE A 124 5.42 -10.72 -4.66
N ALA A 125 5.05 -11.79 -3.98
CA ALA A 125 5.93 -12.56 -3.10
C ALA A 125 6.57 -13.80 -3.77
N SER A 126 6.15 -14.16 -5.00
CA SER A 126 6.55 -15.41 -5.66
C SER A 126 8.04 -15.50 -6.01
N GLY A 127 8.76 -14.38 -6.07
CA GLY A 127 10.13 -14.31 -6.58
C GLY A 127 10.22 -14.21 -8.11
N ASP A 128 9.14 -14.47 -8.84
CA ASP A 128 9.05 -14.27 -10.29
C ASP A 128 8.64 -12.84 -10.60
N VAL A 129 9.63 -11.93 -10.60
CA VAL A 129 9.48 -10.48 -10.60
C VAL A 129 10.43 -9.81 -11.57
N PRO A 130 10.14 -8.58 -12.05
CA PRO A 130 11.03 -7.87 -12.97
C PRO A 130 12.38 -7.50 -12.33
N PRO A 131 13.43 -7.30 -13.15
CA PRO A 131 14.73 -6.83 -12.67
C PRO A 131 14.61 -5.51 -11.89
N GLY A 132 15.37 -5.39 -10.78
CA GLY A 132 15.35 -4.19 -9.94
C GLY A 132 14.20 -4.13 -8.90
N TRP A 133 13.32 -5.11 -8.89
CA TRP A 133 12.18 -5.22 -7.98
C TRP A 133 12.54 -5.02 -6.51
N GLU A 134 13.55 -5.74 -6.00
CA GLU A 134 13.95 -5.68 -4.60
C GLU A 134 14.41 -4.28 -4.15
N VAL A 135 15.10 -3.55 -5.04
CA VAL A 135 15.53 -2.18 -4.76
C VAL A 135 14.32 -1.26 -4.62
N MET A 136 13.35 -1.41 -5.52
CA MET A 136 12.12 -0.62 -5.52
C MET A 136 11.25 -0.95 -4.30
N ARG A 137 11.06 -2.22 -3.97
CA ARG A 137 10.30 -2.69 -2.79
C ARG A 137 10.89 -2.14 -1.50
N ARG A 138 12.22 -2.20 -1.33
CA ARG A 138 12.93 -1.64 -0.16
C ARG A 138 12.80 -0.12 -0.09
N ARG A 139 12.85 0.56 -1.23
CA ARG A 139 12.63 2.01 -1.27
C ARG A 139 11.23 2.36 -0.78
N ARG A 140 10.20 1.67 -1.27
CA ARG A 140 8.83 1.89 -0.86
C ARG A 140 8.60 1.63 0.63
N GLY A 141 9.21 0.57 1.19
CA GLY A 141 9.17 0.32 2.63
C GLY A 141 9.72 1.48 3.46
N ARG A 142 10.82 2.11 3.02
CA ARG A 142 11.36 3.30 3.69
C ARG A 142 10.45 4.54 3.56
N GLU A 143 9.83 4.73 2.41
CA GLU A 143 8.85 5.82 2.21
C GLU A 143 7.64 5.65 3.13
N TRP A 144 7.15 4.42 3.29
CA TRP A 144 6.04 4.11 4.20
C TRP A 144 6.41 4.38 5.67
N ILE A 145 7.63 4.04 6.10
CA ILE A 145 8.13 4.37 7.43
C ILE A 145 8.06 5.88 7.66
N GLY A 146 8.63 6.69 6.75
CA GLY A 146 8.60 8.15 6.87
C GLY A 146 7.20 8.76 6.94
N GLN A 147 6.23 8.18 6.25
CA GLN A 147 4.82 8.60 6.34
C GLN A 147 4.17 8.32 7.70
N ASN A 148 4.69 7.35 8.46
CA ASN A 148 4.18 6.95 9.77
C ASN A 148 5.02 7.46 10.94
N ASP A 149 6.07 8.25 10.71
CA ASP A 149 6.95 8.78 11.75
C ASP A 149 6.18 9.50 12.87
N SER A 150 5.16 10.29 12.51
CA SER A 150 4.34 11.00 13.49
C SER A 150 3.47 10.07 14.35
N LEU A 151 3.02 8.94 13.79
CA LEU A 151 2.24 7.94 14.51
C LEU A 151 3.13 7.13 15.45
N LEU A 152 4.32 6.75 14.95
CA LEU A 152 5.29 5.94 15.70
C LEU A 152 6.18 6.79 16.62
N ARG A 153 6.07 8.13 16.55
CA ARG A 153 6.90 9.09 17.31
C ARG A 153 8.40 8.84 17.12
N LEU A 154 8.80 8.52 15.90
CA LEU A 154 10.19 8.24 15.56
C LEU A 154 10.99 9.54 15.47
N THR A 155 12.27 9.41 15.74
CA THR A 155 13.29 10.46 15.57
C THR A 155 14.32 10.00 14.54
N ASP A 156 15.30 10.85 14.21
CA ASP A 156 16.39 10.50 13.28
C ASP A 156 17.47 9.58 13.90
N ARG A 157 17.25 9.03 15.10
CA ARG A 157 18.22 8.15 15.75
C ARG A 157 18.35 6.83 14.99
N PRO A 158 19.55 6.22 14.95
CA PRO A 158 19.76 4.92 14.31
C PRO A 158 18.83 3.82 14.86
N GLU A 159 18.58 3.84 16.16
CA GLU A 159 17.72 2.88 16.85
C GLU A 159 16.27 2.95 16.37
N ASP A 160 15.74 4.16 16.17
CA ASP A 160 14.38 4.38 15.68
C ASP A 160 14.20 3.86 14.25
N ARG A 161 15.24 4.01 13.40
CA ARG A 161 15.23 3.44 12.05
C ARG A 161 15.21 1.91 12.04
N VAL A 162 15.96 1.28 12.96
CA VAL A 162 15.94 -0.19 13.13
C VAL A 162 14.58 -0.65 13.65
N TYR A 163 14.04 0.03 14.64
CA TYR A 163 12.72 -0.25 15.20
C TYR A 163 11.60 -0.16 14.13
N ALA A 164 11.57 0.92 13.36
CA ALA A 164 10.64 1.08 12.27
C ALA A 164 10.77 -0.02 11.19
N ALA A 165 12.01 -0.41 10.86
CA ALA A 165 12.26 -1.50 9.93
C ALA A 165 11.76 -2.85 10.45
N ILE A 166 11.89 -3.12 11.75
CA ILE A 166 11.36 -4.33 12.39
C ILE A 166 9.83 -4.36 12.32
N LEU A 167 9.16 -3.26 12.71
CA LEU A 167 7.70 -3.18 12.65
C LEU A 167 7.18 -3.32 11.21
N THR A 168 7.82 -2.66 10.25
CA THR A 168 7.46 -2.76 8.83
C THR A 168 7.63 -4.19 8.31
N SER A 169 8.73 -4.86 8.68
CA SER A 169 8.97 -6.25 8.30
C SER A 169 7.96 -7.20 8.93
N LEU A 170 7.64 -6.99 10.21
CA LEU A 170 6.63 -7.79 10.90
C LEU A 170 5.26 -7.71 10.22
N ILE A 171 4.82 -6.50 9.84
CA ILE A 171 3.55 -6.32 9.13
C ILE A 171 3.62 -6.90 7.72
N GLY A 172 4.74 -6.73 7.01
CA GLY A 172 4.94 -7.26 5.65
C GLY A 172 4.91 -8.79 5.60
N GLU A 173 5.65 -9.46 6.51
CA GLU A 173 5.62 -10.92 6.64
C GLU A 173 4.25 -11.42 7.11
N GLY A 174 3.63 -10.73 8.08
CA GLY A 174 2.28 -11.04 8.51
C GLY A 174 1.26 -10.96 7.38
N ALA A 175 1.36 -9.94 6.52
CA ALA A 175 0.49 -9.76 5.37
C ALA A 175 0.65 -10.89 4.34
N TYR A 176 1.89 -11.38 4.14
CA TYR A 176 2.17 -12.55 3.30
C TYR A 176 1.54 -13.82 3.89
N GLU A 177 1.76 -14.12 5.16
CA GLU A 177 1.19 -15.27 5.86
C GLU A 177 -0.36 -15.24 5.84
N VAL A 178 -0.96 -14.06 6.01
CA VAL A 178 -2.40 -13.85 5.88
C VAL A 178 -2.88 -14.20 4.46
N ALA A 179 -2.17 -13.75 3.42
CA ALA A 179 -2.53 -14.06 2.03
C ALA A 179 -2.38 -15.56 1.70
N ALA A 180 -1.39 -16.24 2.30
CA ALA A 180 -1.11 -17.67 2.13
C ALA A 180 -2.05 -18.58 2.95
N ALA A 181 -2.75 -18.01 3.94
CA ALA A 181 -3.60 -18.80 4.84
C ALA A 181 -4.68 -19.60 4.07
N PRO A 182 -4.96 -20.86 4.46
CA PRO A 182 -5.92 -21.71 3.78
C PRO A 182 -7.38 -21.32 4.04
N SER A 183 -7.65 -20.53 5.08
CA SER A 183 -8.99 -20.10 5.45
C SER A 183 -8.99 -18.71 6.09
N ARG A 184 -10.12 -18.01 5.99
CA ARG A 184 -10.33 -16.72 6.67
C ARG A 184 -10.11 -16.82 8.18
N ARG A 185 -10.58 -17.89 8.81
CA ARG A 185 -10.40 -18.14 10.25
C ARG A 185 -8.91 -18.21 10.64
N GLU A 186 -8.08 -18.76 9.77
CA GLU A 186 -6.64 -18.88 10.01
C GLU A 186 -5.94 -17.55 9.75
N ALA A 187 -6.34 -16.84 8.71
CA ALA A 187 -5.90 -15.47 8.45
C ALA A 187 -6.19 -14.54 9.64
N ASP A 188 -7.38 -14.62 10.24
CA ASP A 188 -7.75 -13.82 11.41
C ASP A 188 -6.83 -14.11 12.61
N LYS A 189 -6.49 -15.38 12.86
CA LYS A 189 -5.53 -15.74 13.94
C LYS A 189 -4.14 -15.18 13.67
N ILE A 190 -3.69 -15.18 12.41
CA ILE A 190 -2.39 -14.61 12.03
C ILE A 190 -2.42 -13.10 12.28
N ILE A 191 -3.47 -12.41 11.86
CA ILE A 191 -3.66 -10.97 12.09
C ILE A 191 -3.58 -10.67 13.59
N ASP A 192 -4.31 -11.42 14.43
CA ASP A 192 -4.30 -11.23 15.88
C ASP A 192 -2.92 -11.44 16.49
N ALA A 193 -2.19 -12.47 16.05
CA ALA A 193 -0.85 -12.74 16.53
C ALA A 193 0.15 -11.64 16.14
N VAL A 194 0.12 -11.19 14.88
CA VAL A 194 1.00 -10.12 14.38
C VAL A 194 0.73 -8.80 15.11
N CYS A 195 -0.53 -8.45 15.31
CA CYS A 195 -0.92 -7.26 16.05
C CYS A 195 -0.49 -7.31 17.51
N GLU A 196 -0.59 -8.48 18.16
CA GLU A 196 -0.10 -8.67 19.52
C GLU A 196 1.44 -8.55 19.60
N TYR A 197 2.18 -9.08 18.61
CA TYR A 197 3.64 -8.91 18.57
C TYR A 197 4.02 -7.45 18.34
N ALA A 198 3.36 -6.75 17.43
CA ALA A 198 3.58 -5.33 17.21
C ALA A 198 3.30 -4.51 18.47
N ARG A 199 2.20 -4.79 19.18
CA ARG A 199 1.84 -4.13 20.44
C ARG A 199 2.89 -4.35 21.53
N ARG A 200 3.42 -5.56 21.66
CA ARG A 200 4.51 -5.84 22.62
C ARG A 200 5.78 -5.08 22.27
N LEU A 201 6.12 -4.97 21.01
CA LEU A 201 7.27 -4.19 20.56
C LEU A 201 7.08 -2.70 20.82
N MET A 202 5.87 -2.18 20.66
CA MET A 202 5.56 -0.76 20.83
C MET A 202 5.38 -0.34 22.29
N CYS A 203 4.76 -1.20 23.11
CA CYS A 203 4.28 -0.81 24.44
C CYS A 203 4.93 -1.60 25.57
N GLY A 204 5.64 -2.69 25.32
CA GLY A 204 6.09 -3.64 26.33
C GLY A 204 7.59 -3.85 26.46
N GLY A 205 8.41 -3.15 25.69
CA GLY A 205 9.86 -3.40 25.69
C GLY A 205 10.65 -2.45 26.59
N PRO A 206 11.69 -2.94 27.29
CA PRO A 206 12.63 -2.10 28.03
C PRO A 206 13.46 -1.15 27.14
N TRP A 207 13.27 -1.23 25.81
CA TRP A 207 14.02 -0.48 24.80
C TRP A 207 13.30 0.79 24.33
N HIS A 208 12.01 0.92 24.59
CA HIS A 208 11.30 2.16 24.36
C HIS A 208 11.04 2.82 25.73
N PRO A 209 11.70 3.93 26.05
CA PRO A 209 11.14 4.80 27.07
C PRO A 209 9.75 5.18 26.55
N GLY A 210 8.72 4.79 27.29
CA GLY A 210 7.33 5.15 26.94
C GLY A 210 7.27 6.62 26.55
N PRO A 211 6.28 7.05 25.77
CA PRO A 211 6.20 8.43 25.29
C PRO A 211 6.39 9.35 26.50
N GLU A 212 7.42 10.20 26.42
CA GLU A 212 7.52 11.30 27.40
C GLU A 212 6.18 12.03 27.39
N PRO A 213 5.57 12.27 28.58
CA PRO A 213 4.35 13.04 28.63
C PRO A 213 4.63 14.38 27.94
N LEU A 214 3.72 14.78 27.04
CA LEU A 214 3.81 16.08 26.39
C LEU A 214 4.00 17.15 27.49
N PRO A 215 4.95 18.08 27.31
CA PRO A 215 5.08 19.18 28.25
C PRO A 215 3.72 19.89 28.39
N PRO A 216 3.33 20.32 29.59
CA PRO A 216 2.08 21.02 29.80
C PRO A 216 2.04 22.21 28.83
N GLN A 217 0.95 22.34 28.09
CA GLN A 217 0.73 23.52 27.25
C GLN A 217 0.68 24.73 28.17
N GLU A 218 1.61 25.66 28.00
CA GLU A 218 1.55 26.94 28.68
C GLU A 218 0.24 27.64 28.27
N PRO A 219 -0.51 28.18 29.23
CA PRO A 219 -1.72 28.93 28.89
C PRO A 219 -1.31 30.10 27.99
N SER A 220 -1.94 30.23 26.81
CA SER A 220 -1.77 31.36 25.94
C SER A 220 -2.14 32.61 26.71
N GLU A 221 -1.17 33.44 27.04
CA GLU A 221 -1.41 34.81 27.54
C GLU A 221 -2.16 35.57 26.46
N SER A 222 -3.46 35.72 26.67
CA SER A 222 -4.29 36.66 25.93
C SER A 222 -3.98 38.05 26.42
N ALA A 223 -3.35 38.84 25.56
CA ALA A 223 -3.34 40.30 25.68
C ALA A 223 -4.14 40.89 24.52
#